data_33781e446be1d4d0c1477bf1b2098467
#
_entry.id   33781e446be1d4d0c1477bf1b2098467
#
_cell.length_a   1.000
_cell.length_b   1.000
_cell.length_c   1.000
_cell.angle_alpha   90.00
_cell.angle_beta   90.00
_cell.angle_gamma   90.00
#
_symmetry.space_group_name_H-M   'P 1'
#
loop_
_entity.id
_entity.type
_entity.pdbx_description
1 polymer ?
#
loop_
_entity_poly.entity_id
_entity_poly.type
_entity_poly.pdbx_seq_one_letter_code
_entity_poly.pdbx_strand_id
1 'polypeptide(L)'
;MTRFLRSVGYTVEPDRSFRPSTDGHYENLCDNFDNMVSQIEAADSTDKINFMLVKVFKEGKPICQFLESPGEYYFKPSDPSAKFPFYINDIIHNKNRKIWVLFTEPSHTNRLMSDSQTRGLYSQKISKLKSKLSSRNRIIFLYNKIDETPFVNGIGKINYRQAIKDVQNNYDNIFAPFKNLNPITKLWQEYRFDFVVFQSGDFVKAEDGSYSFSVGNDYYPKKLWEFLLKNIRGH
;
A
#
# COMPACT_ATOMS: atom_id res chain seq x y z
N MET A 1 -6.86 -7.02 2.37
CA MET A 1 -7.56 -6.54 1.14
C MET A 1 -8.09 -7.70 0.30
N THR A 2 -7.26 -8.59 -0.22
CA THR A 2 -7.66 -9.67 -1.14
C THR A 2 -8.69 -10.63 -0.54
N ARG A 3 -8.52 -11.07 0.72
CA ARG A 3 -9.52 -11.87 1.46
C ARG A 3 -10.87 -11.14 1.55
N PHE A 4 -10.86 -9.88 1.93
CA PHE A 4 -12.08 -9.06 1.98
C PHE A 4 -12.77 -8.98 0.60
N LEU A 5 -12.03 -8.78 -0.48
CA LEU A 5 -12.61 -8.73 -1.81
C LEU A 5 -13.30 -10.05 -2.18
N ARG A 6 -12.66 -11.19 -1.88
CA ARG A 6 -13.30 -12.51 -2.10
C ARG A 6 -14.58 -12.68 -1.26
N SER A 7 -14.57 -12.25 0.01
CA SER A 7 -15.76 -12.37 0.88
C SER A 7 -16.97 -11.55 0.41
N VAL A 8 -16.73 -10.46 -0.35
CA VAL A 8 -17.80 -9.63 -0.93
C VAL A 8 -18.05 -9.89 -2.41
N GLY A 9 -17.63 -11.06 -2.90
CA GLY A 9 -17.99 -11.61 -4.21
C GLY A 9 -17.16 -11.05 -5.37
N TYR A 10 -15.90 -10.61 -5.13
CA TYR A 10 -14.92 -10.40 -6.20
C TYR A 10 -14.12 -11.68 -6.43
N THR A 11 -13.75 -11.93 -7.68
CA THR A 11 -12.71 -12.91 -8.01
C THR A 11 -11.36 -12.20 -7.93
N VAL A 12 -10.45 -12.76 -7.15
CA VAL A 12 -9.09 -12.25 -6.96
C VAL A 12 -8.13 -13.40 -7.16
N GLU A 13 -7.28 -13.27 -8.16
CA GLU A 13 -6.36 -14.33 -8.57
C GLU A 13 -5.01 -13.79 -9.03
N PRO A 14 -3.90 -14.50 -8.80
CA PRO A 14 -2.60 -14.11 -9.35
C PRO A 14 -2.60 -14.26 -10.86
N ASP A 15 -1.90 -13.36 -11.56
CA ASP A 15 -1.70 -13.49 -13.00
C ASP A 15 -0.54 -14.43 -13.29
N ARG A 16 -0.83 -15.72 -13.44
CA ARG A 16 0.19 -16.74 -13.75
C ARG A 16 0.92 -16.49 -15.08
N SER A 17 0.31 -15.70 -15.99
CA SER A 17 0.94 -15.32 -17.27
C SER A 17 1.85 -14.09 -17.17
N PHE A 18 1.96 -13.46 -16.01
CA PHE A 18 2.80 -12.28 -15.79
C PHE A 18 4.30 -12.60 -15.94
N ARG A 19 4.68 -13.84 -15.70
CA ARG A 19 6.05 -14.34 -15.94
C ARG A 19 6.04 -15.59 -16.80
N PRO A 20 7.18 -15.95 -17.42
CA PRO A 20 7.28 -17.19 -18.19
C PRO A 20 6.91 -18.41 -17.34
N SER A 21 6.23 -19.39 -17.94
CA SER A 21 5.84 -20.64 -17.28
C SER A 21 7.02 -21.49 -16.78
N THR A 22 8.24 -21.17 -17.22
CA THR A 22 9.47 -21.78 -16.72
C THR A 22 9.98 -21.20 -15.41
N ASP A 23 9.37 -20.10 -14.92
CA ASP A 23 9.69 -19.50 -13.63
C ASP A 23 8.93 -20.21 -12.50
N GLY A 24 9.41 -21.41 -12.11
CA GLY A 24 8.81 -22.19 -11.04
C GLY A 24 8.77 -21.47 -9.69
N HIS A 25 9.60 -20.45 -9.50
CA HIS A 25 9.57 -19.64 -8.30
C HIS A 25 8.35 -18.71 -8.29
N TYR A 26 7.98 -18.14 -9.44
CA TYR A 26 6.76 -17.33 -9.56
C TYR A 26 5.50 -18.20 -9.43
N GLU A 27 5.52 -19.42 -9.95
CA GLU A 27 4.42 -20.37 -9.82
C GLU A 27 4.16 -20.70 -8.34
N ASN A 28 5.23 -21.03 -7.57
CA ASN A 28 5.12 -21.24 -6.14
C ASN A 28 4.59 -19.99 -5.40
N LEU A 29 4.95 -18.79 -5.82
CA LEU A 29 4.42 -17.55 -5.25
C LEU A 29 2.91 -17.42 -5.50
N CYS A 30 2.44 -17.80 -6.69
CA CYS A 30 1.01 -17.80 -7.02
C CYS A 30 0.25 -18.83 -6.18
N ASP A 31 0.81 -20.02 -5.97
CA ASP A 31 0.21 -21.07 -5.13
C ASP A 31 0.14 -20.63 -3.67
N ASN A 32 1.20 -20.03 -3.14
CA ASN A 32 1.21 -19.47 -1.80
C ASN A 32 0.18 -18.34 -1.63
N PHE A 33 0.01 -17.50 -2.65
CA PHE A 33 -1.04 -16.48 -2.64
C PHE A 33 -2.43 -17.10 -2.56
N ASP A 34 -2.72 -18.12 -3.37
CA ASP A 34 -4.01 -18.78 -3.36
C ASP A 34 -4.29 -19.49 -2.03
N ASN A 35 -3.28 -20.13 -1.44
CA ASN A 35 -3.35 -20.73 -0.11
C ASN A 35 -3.57 -19.66 0.97
N MET A 36 -2.80 -18.60 1.00
CA MET A 36 -2.93 -17.50 1.95
C MET A 36 -4.31 -16.83 1.88
N VAL A 37 -4.90 -16.67 0.69
CA VAL A 37 -6.21 -16.03 0.55
C VAL A 37 -7.35 -16.97 0.92
N SER A 38 -7.17 -18.29 0.78
CA SER A 38 -8.17 -19.32 1.12
C SER A 38 -8.07 -19.80 2.58
N GLN A 39 -6.90 -19.70 3.21
CA GLN A 39 -6.63 -20.18 4.58
C GLN A 39 -6.37 -19.01 5.54
N ILE A 40 -6.43 -19.28 6.86
CA ILE A 40 -6.16 -18.27 7.93
C ILE A 40 -4.65 -18.27 8.30
N GLU A 41 -3.80 -18.64 7.38
CA GLU A 41 -2.36 -18.64 7.61
C GLU A 41 -1.76 -17.26 7.37
N ALA A 42 -0.74 -16.93 8.17
CA ALA A 42 0.07 -15.73 7.93
C ALA A 42 0.88 -15.93 6.65
N ALA A 43 1.00 -14.89 5.85
CA ALA A 43 1.94 -14.92 4.73
C ALA A 43 3.37 -14.94 5.27
N ASP A 44 4.21 -15.81 4.72
CA ASP A 44 5.65 -15.74 4.95
C ASP A 44 6.21 -14.39 4.50
N SER A 45 7.24 -13.92 5.20
CA SER A 45 7.94 -12.72 4.76
C SER A 45 8.53 -12.94 3.36
N THR A 46 8.28 -12.00 2.48
CA THR A 46 8.84 -12.05 1.11
C THR A 46 10.33 -11.67 1.15
N ASP A 47 11.20 -12.62 1.45
CA ASP A 47 12.65 -12.44 1.49
C ASP A 47 13.29 -12.32 0.10
N LYS A 48 12.53 -12.48 -0.97
CA LYS A 48 13.01 -12.44 -2.35
C LYS A 48 12.27 -11.43 -3.21
N ILE A 49 13.03 -10.86 -4.14
CA ILE A 49 12.63 -9.90 -5.15
C ILE A 49 11.52 -10.48 -6.04
N ASN A 50 10.27 -10.33 -5.67
CA ASN A 50 9.17 -10.86 -6.45
C ASN A 50 8.10 -9.80 -6.69
N PHE A 51 7.95 -9.44 -7.97
CA PHE A 51 6.75 -8.76 -8.42
C PHE A 51 5.66 -9.79 -8.61
N MET A 52 4.51 -9.54 -8.00
CA MET A 52 3.31 -10.31 -8.26
C MET A 52 2.22 -9.42 -8.81
N LEU A 53 1.60 -9.85 -9.89
CA LEU A 53 0.43 -9.20 -10.47
C LEU A 53 -0.83 -9.97 -10.10
N VAL A 54 -1.77 -9.28 -9.44
CA VAL A 54 -3.04 -9.86 -9.01
C VAL A 54 -4.18 -9.20 -9.77
N LYS A 55 -5.00 -10.00 -10.43
CA LYS A 55 -6.18 -9.55 -11.16
C LYS A 55 -7.42 -9.53 -10.27
N VAL A 56 -8.25 -8.53 -10.42
CA VAL A 56 -9.53 -8.38 -9.70
C VAL A 56 -10.66 -8.27 -10.69
N PHE A 57 -11.65 -9.16 -10.55
CA PHE A 57 -12.86 -9.19 -11.38
C PHE A 57 -14.11 -9.05 -10.52
N LYS A 58 -15.18 -8.54 -11.11
CA LYS A 58 -16.53 -8.60 -10.56
C LYS A 58 -17.46 -9.11 -11.64
N GLU A 59 -18.15 -10.22 -11.35
CA GLU A 59 -19.08 -10.85 -12.33
C GLU A 59 -18.41 -11.11 -13.70
N GLY A 60 -17.19 -11.63 -13.67
CA GLY A 60 -16.39 -11.92 -14.87
C GLY A 60 -15.79 -10.69 -15.57
N LYS A 61 -16.10 -9.47 -15.13
CA LYS A 61 -15.56 -8.23 -15.72
C LYS A 61 -14.30 -7.78 -14.99
N PRO A 62 -13.20 -7.45 -15.70
CA PRO A 62 -11.99 -6.95 -15.08
C PRO A 62 -12.24 -5.56 -14.46
N ILE A 63 -11.79 -5.37 -13.23
CA ILE A 63 -11.91 -4.11 -12.49
C ILE A 63 -10.55 -3.41 -12.44
N CYS A 64 -9.52 -4.10 -11.95
CA CYS A 64 -8.15 -3.57 -11.84
C CYS A 64 -7.16 -4.71 -11.67
N GLN A 65 -5.88 -4.31 -11.63
CA GLN A 65 -4.79 -5.19 -11.24
C GLN A 65 -4.02 -4.54 -10.09
N PHE A 66 -3.58 -5.35 -9.12
CA PHE A 66 -2.63 -4.94 -8.11
C PHE A 66 -1.26 -5.45 -8.50
N LEU A 67 -0.29 -4.55 -8.59
CA LEU A 67 1.10 -4.91 -8.70
C LEU A 67 1.73 -4.79 -7.32
N GLU A 68 2.01 -5.92 -6.71
CA GLU A 68 2.84 -5.98 -5.51
C GLU A 68 4.30 -5.97 -5.90
N SER A 69 5.07 -5.15 -5.24
CA SER A 69 6.51 -5.07 -5.43
C SER A 69 7.20 -4.76 -4.10
N PRO A 70 8.36 -5.36 -3.84
CA PRO A 70 9.11 -5.08 -2.62
C PRO A 70 9.43 -3.59 -2.47
N GLY A 71 9.19 -3.07 -1.27
CA GLY A 71 9.39 -1.64 -0.96
C GLY A 71 10.83 -1.18 -1.16
N GLU A 72 11.81 -2.08 -0.99
CA GLU A 72 13.24 -1.82 -1.14
C GLU A 72 13.63 -1.32 -2.53
N TYR A 73 12.83 -1.61 -3.57
CA TYR A 73 13.08 -1.07 -4.91
C TYR A 73 12.74 0.41 -5.03
N TYR A 74 11.82 0.87 -4.19
CA TYR A 74 11.45 2.27 -4.15
C TYR A 74 12.28 3.03 -3.14
N PHE A 75 12.60 2.39 -2.00
CA PHE A 75 13.37 3.00 -0.94
C PHE A 75 14.16 1.95 -0.16
N LYS A 76 15.49 2.11 -0.13
CA LYS A 76 16.40 1.33 0.73
C LYS A 76 16.87 2.22 1.86
N PRO A 77 16.55 1.94 3.14
CA PRO A 77 17.08 2.70 4.27
C PRO A 77 18.62 2.71 4.32
N SER A 78 19.26 1.60 3.91
CA SER A 78 20.72 1.48 3.85
C SER A 78 21.37 2.23 2.68
N ASP A 79 20.63 2.59 1.64
CA ASP A 79 21.07 3.40 0.51
C ASP A 79 19.93 4.28 0.00
N PRO A 80 19.57 5.32 0.75
CA PRO A 80 18.43 6.17 0.42
C PRO A 80 18.63 7.02 -0.83
N SER A 81 19.89 7.22 -1.24
CA SER A 81 20.25 7.96 -2.45
C SER A 81 20.10 7.14 -3.74
N ALA A 82 19.99 5.80 -3.65
CA ALA A 82 19.90 4.90 -4.79
C ALA A 82 18.88 5.40 -5.83
N LYS A 83 19.23 5.30 -7.10
CA LYS A 83 18.30 5.57 -8.19
C LYS A 83 17.22 4.50 -8.22
N PHE A 84 16.05 4.83 -8.76
CA PHE A 84 15.05 3.80 -9.06
C PHE A 84 15.64 2.80 -10.06
N PRO A 85 15.54 1.49 -9.81
CA PRO A 85 15.94 0.47 -10.75
C PRO A 85 15.24 0.64 -12.11
N PHE A 86 15.83 0.09 -13.15
CA PHE A 86 15.32 0.20 -14.53
C PHE A 86 13.85 -0.21 -14.62
N TYR A 87 13.48 -1.38 -14.12
CA TYR A 87 12.10 -1.89 -14.14
C TYR A 87 11.11 -1.02 -13.36
N ILE A 88 11.52 -0.34 -12.28
CA ILE A 88 10.67 0.63 -11.58
C ILE A 88 10.42 1.87 -12.46
N ASN A 89 11.44 2.33 -13.18
CA ASN A 89 11.26 3.42 -14.13
C ASN A 89 10.29 3.01 -15.25
N ASP A 90 10.33 1.77 -15.73
CA ASP A 90 9.37 1.25 -16.72
C ASP A 90 7.94 1.23 -16.18
N ILE A 91 7.74 0.78 -14.94
CA ILE A 91 6.45 0.85 -14.28
C ILE A 91 5.97 2.32 -14.21
N ILE A 92 6.83 3.25 -13.80
CA ILE A 92 6.50 4.66 -13.70
C ILE A 92 6.06 5.23 -15.06
N HIS A 93 6.80 4.96 -16.13
CA HIS A 93 6.60 5.53 -17.46
C HIS A 93 5.58 4.78 -18.32
N ASN A 94 5.17 3.57 -17.93
CA ASN A 94 4.13 2.84 -18.64
C ASN A 94 2.85 3.70 -18.77
N LYS A 95 2.19 3.64 -19.93
CA LYS A 95 1.02 4.48 -20.26
C LYS A 95 -0.25 4.15 -19.49
N ASN A 96 -0.30 3.00 -18.83
CA ASN A 96 -1.46 2.59 -18.05
C ASN A 96 -1.73 3.60 -16.93
N ARG A 97 -3.01 3.86 -16.67
CA ARG A 97 -3.44 4.65 -15.51
C ARG A 97 -3.07 3.90 -14.23
N LYS A 98 -2.45 4.59 -13.29
CA LYS A 98 -2.01 3.99 -12.03
C LYS A 98 -2.58 4.73 -10.84
N ILE A 99 -2.85 3.96 -9.79
CA ILE A 99 -3.11 4.46 -8.45
C ILE A 99 -1.93 4.00 -7.60
N TRP A 100 -1.18 4.96 -7.08
CA TRP A 100 -0.04 4.69 -6.21
C TRP A 100 -0.51 4.68 -4.77
N VAL A 101 -0.32 3.57 -4.09
CA VAL A 101 -0.59 3.45 -2.65
C VAL A 101 0.74 3.58 -1.93
N LEU A 102 0.94 4.70 -1.24
CA LEU A 102 2.15 5.03 -0.51
C LEU A 102 1.94 4.74 0.96
N PHE A 103 2.73 3.82 1.50
CA PHE A 103 2.59 3.39 2.88
C PHE A 103 3.31 4.36 3.82
N THR A 104 2.63 4.72 4.90
CA THR A 104 3.19 5.37 6.08
C THR A 104 2.71 4.62 7.32
N GLU A 105 3.45 4.72 8.42
CA GLU A 105 3.12 4.05 9.67
C GLU A 105 3.62 4.87 10.87
N PRO A 106 3.13 4.61 12.08
CA PRO A 106 3.64 5.24 13.30
C PRO A 106 5.15 5.01 13.44
N SER A 107 5.88 6.01 13.93
CA SER A 107 7.35 5.96 14.01
C SER A 107 7.90 4.85 14.90
N HIS A 108 7.12 4.38 15.87
CA HIS A 108 7.52 3.34 16.82
C HIS A 108 7.29 1.90 16.31
N THR A 109 6.58 1.72 15.20
CA THR A 109 6.17 0.39 14.71
C THR A 109 7.15 -0.26 13.74
N ASN A 110 8.09 0.52 13.20
CA ASN A 110 9.07 0.02 12.24
C ASN A 110 10.49 0.44 12.64
N ARG A 111 11.32 -0.53 13.00
CA ARG A 111 12.72 -0.27 13.40
C ARG A 111 13.54 0.41 12.31
N LEU A 112 13.36 0.05 11.05
CA LEU A 112 14.09 0.65 9.93
C LEU A 112 13.68 2.10 9.68
N MET A 113 12.46 2.47 10.05
CA MET A 113 11.88 3.80 9.90
C MET A 113 11.78 4.57 11.23
N SER A 114 12.36 4.05 12.31
CA SER A 114 12.31 4.70 13.64
C SER A 114 13.14 5.99 13.69
N ASP A 115 14.22 6.04 12.91
CA ASP A 115 15.10 7.21 12.81
C ASP A 115 14.48 8.32 11.95
N SER A 116 14.52 9.57 12.46
CA SER A 116 13.94 10.74 11.76
C SER A 116 14.66 11.06 10.45
N GLN A 117 15.97 10.84 10.39
CA GLN A 117 16.75 11.05 9.16
C GLN A 117 16.30 10.11 8.07
N THR A 118 16.10 8.82 8.38
CA THR A 118 15.60 7.81 7.43
C THR A 118 14.20 8.19 6.93
N ARG A 119 13.31 8.65 7.80
CA ARG A 119 11.98 9.15 7.38
C ARG A 119 12.05 10.39 6.49
N GLY A 120 12.96 11.31 6.77
CA GLY A 120 13.22 12.47 5.93
C GLY A 120 13.70 12.07 4.53
N LEU A 121 14.60 11.09 4.43
CA LEU A 121 15.08 10.54 3.17
C LEU A 121 13.97 9.79 2.40
N TYR A 122 13.09 9.10 3.11
CA TYR A 122 11.88 8.50 2.50
C TYR A 122 10.98 9.58 1.88
N SER A 123 10.73 10.68 2.60
CA SER A 123 9.96 11.81 2.09
C SER A 123 10.57 12.42 0.82
N GLN A 124 11.90 12.56 0.78
CA GLN A 124 12.61 13.00 -0.42
C GLN A 124 12.44 12.03 -1.58
N LYS A 125 12.45 10.72 -1.30
CA LYS A 125 12.23 9.69 -2.33
C LYS A 125 10.81 9.73 -2.89
N ILE A 126 9.80 9.96 -2.03
CA ILE A 126 8.41 10.20 -2.44
C ILE A 126 8.30 11.44 -3.32
N SER A 127 8.98 12.55 -2.97
CA SER A 127 9.06 13.75 -3.82
C SER A 127 9.64 13.43 -5.19
N LYS A 128 10.71 12.64 -5.24
CA LYS A 128 11.34 12.20 -6.48
C LYS A 128 10.46 11.28 -7.32
N LEU A 129 9.71 10.40 -6.66
CA LEU A 129 8.67 9.60 -7.34
C LEU A 129 7.60 10.54 -7.93
N LYS A 130 7.06 11.46 -7.13
CA LYS A 130 6.02 12.40 -7.56
C LYS A 130 6.44 13.22 -8.78
N SER A 131 7.68 13.69 -8.86
CA SER A 131 8.17 14.47 -10.00
C SER A 131 8.18 13.68 -11.33
N LYS A 132 8.18 12.35 -11.25
CA LYS A 132 8.13 11.45 -12.42
C LYS A 132 6.71 11.01 -12.80
N LEU A 133 5.72 11.24 -11.93
CA LEU A 133 4.35 10.80 -12.16
C LEU A 133 3.59 11.79 -13.04
N SER A 134 2.83 11.26 -13.99
CA SER A 134 1.92 12.07 -14.80
C SER A 134 0.71 12.56 -13.98
N SER A 135 0.04 13.60 -14.46
CA SER A 135 -1.21 14.13 -13.86
C SER A 135 -2.36 13.11 -13.84
N ARG A 136 -2.28 12.06 -14.67
CA ARG A 136 -3.28 10.97 -14.72
C ARG A 136 -3.16 10.00 -13.55
N ASN A 137 -1.99 9.94 -12.91
CA ASN A 137 -1.77 9.07 -11.76
C ASN A 137 -2.49 9.62 -10.52
N ARG A 138 -3.08 8.72 -9.75
CA ARG A 138 -3.71 9.02 -8.47
C ARG A 138 -2.82 8.55 -7.33
N ILE A 139 -2.94 9.21 -6.19
CA ILE A 139 -2.15 8.92 -5.01
C ILE A 139 -3.09 8.65 -3.85
N ILE A 140 -2.81 7.58 -3.13
CA ILE A 140 -3.43 7.27 -1.83
C ILE A 140 -2.28 7.15 -0.83
N PHE A 141 -2.30 7.93 0.23
CA PHE A 141 -1.49 7.68 1.40
C PHE A 141 -2.23 6.71 2.31
N LEU A 142 -1.61 5.56 2.56
CA LEU A 142 -2.12 4.53 3.44
C LEU A 142 -1.36 4.56 4.76
N TYR A 143 -2.01 5.04 5.81
CA TYR A 143 -1.46 5.01 7.17
C TYR A 143 -1.80 3.66 7.79
N ASN A 144 -0.82 2.77 7.79
CA ASN A 144 -0.95 1.40 8.29
C ASN A 144 -0.78 1.34 9.82
N LYS A 145 -1.17 0.23 10.44
CA LYS A 145 -1.05 -0.02 11.88
C LYS A 145 -1.73 1.05 12.74
N ILE A 146 -2.89 1.50 12.32
CA ILE A 146 -3.66 2.50 13.06
C ILE A 146 -4.06 2.03 14.47
N ASP A 147 -4.19 0.73 14.65
CA ASP A 147 -4.47 0.04 15.91
C ASP A 147 -3.35 0.22 16.95
N GLU A 148 -2.12 0.41 16.51
CA GLU A 148 -0.97 0.71 17.38
C GLU A 148 -0.91 2.19 17.81
N THR A 149 -1.98 2.96 17.56
CA THR A 149 -2.03 4.39 17.88
C THR A 149 -3.23 4.72 18.79
N PRO A 150 -3.17 5.82 19.55
CA PRO A 150 -4.34 6.30 20.32
C PRO A 150 -5.39 7.01 19.45
N PHE A 151 -5.31 6.91 18.12
CA PHE A 151 -6.20 7.63 17.20
C PHE A 151 -7.50 6.88 16.93
N VAL A 152 -7.63 5.65 17.41
CA VAL A 152 -8.87 4.86 17.42
C VAL A 152 -9.42 4.87 18.86
N ASN A 153 -10.60 5.42 19.06
CA ASN A 153 -11.22 5.39 20.39
C ASN A 153 -11.92 4.05 20.66
N GLY A 154 -12.33 3.83 21.93
CA GLY A 154 -12.95 2.58 22.39
C GLY A 154 -14.24 2.15 21.67
N ILE A 155 -14.86 3.03 20.86
CA ILE A 155 -16.01 2.72 20.01
C ILE A 155 -15.63 2.59 18.53
N GLY A 156 -14.32 2.50 18.22
CA GLY A 156 -13.81 2.33 16.85
C GLY A 156 -13.84 3.58 15.98
N LYS A 157 -14.17 4.77 16.53
CA LYS A 157 -14.14 6.02 15.76
C LYS A 157 -12.71 6.49 15.58
N ILE A 158 -12.34 6.76 14.32
CA ILE A 158 -11.00 7.14 13.91
C ILE A 158 -10.86 8.67 13.89
N ASN A 159 -9.78 9.16 14.50
CA ASN A 159 -9.37 10.55 14.42
C ASN A 159 -8.42 10.76 13.23
N TYR A 160 -8.98 10.90 12.03
CA TYR A 160 -8.21 11.14 10.79
C TYR A 160 -7.31 12.37 10.87
N ARG A 161 -7.77 13.44 11.52
CA ARG A 161 -6.99 14.67 11.66
C ARG A 161 -5.71 14.42 12.46
N GLN A 162 -5.79 13.61 13.51
CA GLN A 162 -4.63 13.25 14.31
C GLN A 162 -3.66 12.33 13.53
N ALA A 163 -4.18 11.35 12.80
CA ALA A 163 -3.37 10.47 11.96
C ALA A 163 -2.62 11.27 10.87
N ILE A 164 -3.26 12.22 10.20
CA ILE A 164 -2.61 13.09 9.22
C ILE A 164 -1.50 13.93 9.88
N LYS A 165 -1.76 14.49 11.07
CA LYS A 165 -0.75 15.26 11.81
C LYS A 165 0.42 14.40 12.24
N ASP A 166 0.19 13.15 12.65
CA ASP A 166 1.24 12.22 13.01
C ASP A 166 2.18 11.96 11.82
N VAL A 167 1.63 11.71 10.63
CA VAL A 167 2.45 11.57 9.41
C VAL A 167 3.22 12.86 9.10
N GLN A 168 2.60 14.03 9.22
CA GLN A 168 3.27 15.32 8.98
C GLN A 168 4.43 15.57 9.95
N ASN A 169 4.27 15.16 11.21
CA ASN A 169 5.29 15.33 12.25
C ASN A 169 6.44 14.33 12.13
N ASN A 170 6.13 13.11 11.67
CA ASN A 170 7.10 12.02 11.61
C ASN A 170 7.83 11.94 10.26
N TYR A 171 7.20 12.39 9.17
CA TYR A 171 7.75 12.32 7.82
C TYR A 171 7.90 13.73 7.24
N ASP A 172 9.06 14.34 7.46
CA ASP A 172 9.29 15.73 7.09
C ASP A 172 8.92 16.03 5.63
N ASN A 173 8.04 17.01 5.44
CA ASN A 173 7.62 17.50 4.13
C ASN A 173 7.00 16.45 3.17
N ILE A 174 6.60 15.27 3.65
CA ILE A 174 6.09 14.18 2.78
C ILE A 174 4.89 14.61 1.91
N PHE A 175 4.03 15.49 2.40
CA PHE A 175 2.85 15.97 1.68
C PHE A 175 3.11 17.20 0.80
N ALA A 176 4.26 17.87 0.95
CA ALA A 176 4.57 19.09 0.22
C ALA A 176 4.47 18.95 -1.31
N PRO A 177 4.95 17.86 -1.95
CA PRO A 177 4.85 17.68 -3.40
C PRO A 177 3.43 17.51 -3.94
N PHE A 178 2.47 17.31 -3.04
CA PHE A 178 1.07 17.05 -3.38
C PHE A 178 0.14 18.20 -3.04
N LYS A 179 0.67 19.35 -2.63
CA LYS A 179 -0.14 20.54 -2.36
C LYS A 179 -0.97 20.92 -3.60
N ASN A 180 -2.23 21.25 -3.35
CA ASN A 180 -3.10 21.76 -4.39
C ASN A 180 -2.76 23.23 -4.67
N LEU A 181 -2.24 23.51 -5.86
CA LEU A 181 -1.85 24.84 -6.28
C LEU A 181 -3.00 25.66 -6.88
N ASN A 182 -4.15 25.02 -7.15
CA ASN A 182 -5.32 25.72 -7.67
C ASN A 182 -5.99 26.51 -6.53
N PRO A 183 -6.09 27.84 -6.60
CA PRO A 183 -6.59 28.69 -5.53
C PRO A 183 -8.07 28.40 -5.17
N ILE A 184 -8.87 27.96 -6.13
CA ILE A 184 -10.30 27.68 -5.92
C ILE A 184 -10.47 26.35 -5.21
N THR A 185 -9.89 25.27 -5.77
CA THR A 185 -10.07 23.93 -5.21
C THR A 185 -9.29 23.70 -3.92
N LYS A 186 -8.24 24.48 -3.65
CA LYS A 186 -7.47 24.45 -2.39
C LYS A 186 -8.33 24.75 -1.15
N LEU A 187 -9.41 25.51 -1.29
CA LEU A 187 -10.33 25.84 -0.19
C LEU A 187 -11.03 24.58 0.38
N TRP A 188 -11.23 23.55 -0.46
CA TRP A 188 -11.90 22.30 -0.07
C TRP A 188 -10.96 21.11 -0.04
N GLN A 189 -9.83 21.17 -0.76
CA GLN A 189 -8.87 20.09 -0.85
C GLN A 189 -7.44 20.64 -0.87
N GLU A 190 -6.83 20.66 0.31
CA GLU A 190 -5.45 21.20 0.48
C GLU A 190 -4.41 20.38 -0.29
N TYR A 191 -4.61 19.07 -0.40
CA TYR A 191 -3.69 18.14 -1.04
C TYR A 191 -4.37 17.32 -2.14
N ARG A 192 -3.60 16.95 -3.15
CA ARG A 192 -4.05 16.13 -4.30
C ARG A 192 -3.78 14.64 -4.05
N PHE A 193 -4.26 14.11 -2.94
CA PHE A 193 -4.24 12.69 -2.62
C PHE A 193 -5.44 12.33 -1.75
N ASP A 194 -5.77 11.05 -1.73
CA ASP A 194 -6.66 10.50 -0.72
C ASP A 194 -5.83 9.97 0.45
N PHE A 195 -6.33 10.10 1.69
CA PHE A 195 -5.70 9.58 2.89
C PHE A 195 -6.59 8.50 3.50
N VAL A 196 -6.03 7.32 3.69
CA VAL A 196 -6.74 6.15 4.21
C VAL A 196 -5.96 5.58 5.38
N VAL A 197 -6.63 5.27 6.47
CA VAL A 197 -6.04 4.53 7.58
C VAL A 197 -6.31 3.04 7.40
N PHE A 198 -5.40 2.20 7.87
CA PHE A 198 -5.47 0.77 7.65
C PHE A 198 -4.96 -0.04 8.85
N GLN A 199 -5.55 -1.21 9.01
CA GLN A 199 -5.09 -2.28 9.89
C GLN A 199 -5.29 -3.59 9.13
N SER A 200 -4.26 -4.43 9.11
CA SER A 200 -4.32 -5.72 8.39
C SER A 200 -4.98 -6.82 9.20
N GLY A 201 -4.90 -6.77 10.52
CA GLY A 201 -5.28 -7.78 11.49
C GLY A 201 -4.15 -8.03 12.49
N ASP A 202 -4.37 -8.94 13.42
CA ASP A 202 -3.44 -9.20 14.51
C ASP A 202 -2.55 -10.40 14.19
N PHE A 203 -1.25 -10.23 14.38
CA PHE A 203 -0.27 -11.30 14.30
C PHE A 203 0.12 -11.72 15.72
N VAL A 204 -0.21 -12.94 16.10
CA VAL A 204 0.14 -13.50 17.40
C VAL A 204 1.26 -14.51 17.21
N LYS A 205 2.38 -14.28 17.89
CA LYS A 205 3.49 -15.22 17.91
C LYS A 205 3.17 -16.33 18.93
N ALA A 206 3.12 -17.58 18.49
CA ALA A 206 2.97 -18.74 19.35
C ALA A 206 4.29 -19.07 20.04
N GLU A 207 4.24 -19.91 21.10
CA GLU A 207 5.42 -20.33 21.87
C GLU A 207 6.45 -21.10 21.02
N ASP A 208 6.00 -21.82 20.01
CA ASP A 208 6.85 -22.54 19.04
C ASP A 208 7.54 -21.62 18.02
N GLY A 209 7.26 -20.31 18.07
CA GLY A 209 7.82 -19.31 17.17
C GLY A 209 7.00 -19.11 15.90
N SER A 210 5.96 -19.88 15.65
CA SER A 210 5.03 -19.67 14.54
C SER A 210 4.20 -18.40 14.74
N TYR A 211 3.69 -17.83 13.64
CA TYR A 211 2.77 -16.70 13.69
C TYR A 211 1.38 -17.14 13.25
N SER A 212 0.39 -16.94 14.12
CA SER A 212 -1.01 -16.99 13.73
C SER A 212 -1.50 -15.61 13.32
N PHE A 213 -2.42 -15.57 12.36
CA PHE A 213 -3.03 -14.34 11.90
C PHE A 213 -4.53 -14.37 12.16
N SER A 214 -5.03 -13.40 12.91
CA SER A 214 -6.46 -13.14 13.03
C SER A 214 -6.88 -11.98 12.13
N VAL A 215 -7.96 -12.19 11.39
CA VAL A 215 -8.48 -11.18 10.46
C VAL A 215 -8.99 -9.97 11.25
N GLY A 216 -8.48 -8.80 10.91
CA GLY A 216 -8.93 -7.53 11.49
C GLY A 216 -10.32 -7.12 11.01
N ASN A 217 -10.77 -5.96 11.47
CA ASN A 217 -12.08 -5.42 11.14
C ASN A 217 -12.19 -5.10 9.64
N ASP A 218 -13.25 -5.58 8.99
CA ASP A 218 -13.56 -5.37 7.56
C ASP A 218 -13.76 -3.89 7.18
N TYR A 219 -13.94 -3.00 8.15
CA TYR A 219 -14.03 -1.57 7.89
C TYR A 219 -12.83 -1.04 7.10
N TYR A 220 -11.61 -1.44 7.47
CA TYR A 220 -10.38 -0.92 6.86
C TYR A 220 -10.19 -1.36 5.39
N PRO A 221 -10.25 -2.66 5.06
CA PRO A 221 -10.15 -3.08 3.68
C PRO A 221 -11.34 -2.58 2.83
N LYS A 222 -12.54 -2.48 3.40
CA LYS A 222 -13.70 -1.89 2.74
C LYS A 222 -13.45 -0.43 2.37
N LYS A 223 -12.96 0.38 3.33
CA LYS A 223 -12.64 1.80 3.08
C LYS A 223 -11.56 1.97 2.02
N LEU A 224 -10.48 1.22 2.11
CA LEU A 224 -9.44 1.26 1.09
C LEU A 224 -10.00 0.91 -0.30
N TRP A 225 -10.87 -0.12 -0.37
CA TRP A 225 -11.50 -0.51 -1.63
C TRP A 225 -12.43 0.59 -2.19
N GLU A 226 -13.22 1.25 -1.36
CA GLU A 226 -14.05 2.38 -1.76
C GLU A 226 -13.22 3.51 -2.39
N PHE A 227 -12.07 3.86 -1.80
CA PHE A 227 -11.16 4.86 -2.35
C PHE A 227 -10.50 4.41 -3.66
N LEU A 228 -10.10 3.13 -3.76
CA LEU A 228 -9.57 2.56 -4.99
C LEU A 228 -10.63 2.62 -6.11
N LEU A 229 -11.86 2.17 -5.85
CA LEU A 229 -12.95 2.23 -6.84
C LEU A 229 -13.27 3.65 -7.29
N LYS A 230 -13.34 4.61 -6.37
CA LYS A 230 -13.51 6.04 -6.69
C LYS A 230 -12.41 6.49 -7.67
N ASN A 231 -11.16 6.15 -7.38
CA ASN A 231 -10.04 6.52 -8.23
C ASN A 231 -10.00 5.76 -9.57
N ILE A 232 -10.45 4.50 -9.61
CA ILE A 232 -10.58 3.71 -10.86
C ILE A 232 -11.63 4.34 -11.77
N ARG A 233 -12.79 4.71 -11.24
CA ARG A 233 -13.92 5.26 -12.00
C ARG A 233 -13.68 6.71 -12.47
N GLY A 234 -12.79 7.44 -11.82
CA GLY A 234 -12.41 8.79 -12.26
C GLY A 234 -13.36 9.91 -11.82
N HIS A 235 -14.15 9.68 -10.77
CA HIS A 235 -15.01 10.72 -10.16
C HIS A 235 -14.25 11.46 -9.07
#